data_4d552913d92ca83e360b82a2becc67a8
#
_entry.id   4d552913d92ca83e360b82a2becc67a8
#
_cell.length_a   1.000
_cell.length_b   1.000
_cell.length_c   1.000
_cell.angle_alpha   90.00
_cell.angle_beta   90.00
_cell.angle_gamma   90.00
#
_symmetry.space_group_name_H-M   'P 1'
#
loop_
_entity.id
_entity.type
_entity.pdbx_description
1 polymer ?
#
loop_
_entity_poly.entity_id
_entity_poly.type
_entity_poly.pdbx_seq_one_letter_code
_entity_poly.pdbx_strand_id
1 'polypeptide(L)'
;MMNPTNLIIPSVIEQTSRGERFFDIYSRLLNERIIFLGTPIDDTVANLVVAQMIHLESEDPDKDIQIYINSPGGSVYSGLAIYDTMQFVRCDVATTCVGIAMSMGALLLSAGAEGKRTALPNSKILIHQVSGGFQGQGTDIEIQARETINLKRRLEEIYAFHTKQPVDKISKDQERDFYMTADEAHEYGIVDQVIAHR
;
A
#
# COMPACT_ATOMS: atom_id res chain seq x y z
N MET A 1 -13.94 -8.36 -25.80
CA MET A 1 -13.14 -7.19 -25.40
C MET A 1 -14.08 -6.24 -24.70
N MET A 2 -14.02 -6.15 -23.38
CA MET A 2 -14.80 -5.13 -22.66
C MET A 2 -14.10 -3.79 -22.89
N ASN A 3 -14.83 -2.79 -23.38
CA ASN A 3 -14.37 -1.41 -23.43
C ASN A 3 -13.98 -0.98 -22.00
N PRO A 4 -12.84 -0.31 -21.81
CA PRO A 4 -12.57 0.32 -20.53
C PRO A 4 -13.73 1.31 -20.29
N THR A 5 -14.53 1.06 -19.27
CA THR A 5 -15.50 2.02 -18.79
C THR A 5 -14.72 3.29 -18.47
N ASN A 6 -14.99 4.36 -19.24
CA ASN A 6 -14.50 5.70 -18.91
C ASN A 6 -15.05 6.06 -17.52
N LEU A 7 -14.28 5.80 -16.50
CA LEU A 7 -14.63 6.22 -15.15
C LEU A 7 -14.62 7.75 -15.15
N ILE A 8 -15.82 8.34 -15.06
CA ILE A 8 -15.93 9.81 -14.95
C ILE A 8 -15.49 10.16 -13.53
N ILE A 9 -14.30 10.74 -13.39
CA ILE A 9 -13.81 11.26 -12.13
C ILE A 9 -14.58 12.55 -11.84
N PRO A 10 -15.35 12.62 -10.72
CA PRO A 10 -16.13 13.80 -10.41
C PRO A 10 -15.25 14.99 -10.08
N SER A 11 -15.65 16.18 -10.50
CA SER A 11 -15.01 17.43 -10.16
C SER A 11 -15.69 18.11 -8.98
N VAL A 12 -14.90 18.74 -8.13
CA VAL A 12 -15.34 19.55 -6.99
C VAL A 12 -15.01 21.01 -7.26
N ILE A 13 -15.96 21.89 -6.97
CA ILE A 13 -15.79 23.33 -7.11
C ILE A 13 -15.57 23.90 -5.71
N GLU A 14 -14.44 24.58 -5.51
CA GLU A 14 -14.14 25.30 -4.29
C GLU A 14 -14.29 26.80 -4.55
N GLN A 15 -15.12 27.48 -3.76
CA GLN A 15 -15.25 28.92 -3.81
C GLN A 15 -14.21 29.57 -2.92
N THR A 16 -13.35 30.41 -3.50
CA THR A 16 -12.34 31.17 -2.79
C THR A 16 -12.58 32.66 -2.95
N SER A 17 -11.93 33.49 -2.14
CA SER A 17 -11.97 34.96 -2.29
C SER A 17 -11.43 35.47 -3.64
N ARG A 18 -10.77 34.61 -4.42
CA ARG A 18 -10.18 34.91 -5.75
C ARG A 18 -10.98 34.31 -6.91
N GLY A 19 -12.16 33.68 -6.64
CA GLY A 19 -13.00 33.00 -7.62
C GLY A 19 -13.12 31.51 -7.40
N GLU A 20 -13.75 30.82 -8.34
CA GLU A 20 -13.97 29.40 -8.31
C GLU A 20 -12.72 28.63 -8.78
N ARG A 21 -12.37 27.55 -8.05
CA ARG A 21 -11.34 26.60 -8.45
C ARG A 21 -11.95 25.24 -8.66
N PHE A 22 -11.59 24.59 -9.76
CA PHE A 22 -12.01 23.24 -10.12
C PHE A 22 -10.90 22.25 -9.79
N PHE A 23 -11.26 21.20 -9.03
CA PHE A 23 -10.39 20.08 -8.75
C PHE A 23 -11.12 18.79 -9.11
N ASP A 24 -10.42 17.79 -9.63
CA ASP A 24 -10.93 16.44 -9.54
C ASP A 24 -10.90 15.96 -8.07
N ILE A 25 -11.68 14.91 -7.74
CA ILE A 25 -11.80 14.46 -6.35
C ILE A 25 -10.46 14.00 -5.75
N TYR A 26 -9.58 13.39 -6.54
CA TYR A 26 -8.27 12.92 -6.04
C TYR A 26 -7.32 14.09 -5.77
N SER A 27 -7.29 15.09 -6.66
CA SER A 27 -6.55 16.32 -6.44
C SER A 27 -7.06 17.09 -5.21
N ARG A 28 -8.38 17.07 -4.97
CA ARG A 28 -8.93 17.70 -3.78
C ARG A 28 -8.56 16.95 -2.50
N LEU A 29 -8.56 15.61 -2.54
CA LEU A 29 -8.10 14.77 -1.41
C LEU A 29 -6.60 14.97 -1.15
N LEU A 30 -5.78 15.09 -2.19
CA LEU A 30 -4.36 15.33 -2.06
C LEU A 30 -4.06 16.65 -1.30
N ASN A 31 -4.85 17.71 -1.52
CA ASN A 31 -4.73 18.94 -0.74
C ASN A 31 -5.00 18.74 0.76
N GLU A 32 -5.76 17.70 1.14
CA GLU A 32 -5.96 17.26 2.52
C GLU A 32 -4.94 16.21 2.97
N ARG A 33 -3.85 16.04 2.20
CA ARG A 33 -2.76 15.08 2.43
C ARG A 33 -3.21 13.60 2.37
N ILE A 34 -4.27 13.33 1.59
CA ILE A 34 -4.83 12.00 1.40
C ILE A 34 -4.43 11.46 0.03
N ILE A 35 -3.77 10.31 0.03
CA ILE A 35 -3.44 9.51 -1.15
C ILE A 35 -4.37 8.29 -1.17
N PHE A 36 -4.96 7.98 -2.33
CA PHE A 36 -5.83 6.83 -2.48
C PHE A 36 -5.19 5.76 -3.37
N LEU A 37 -4.81 4.63 -2.77
CA LEU A 37 -4.27 3.46 -3.46
C LEU A 37 -5.41 2.45 -3.68
N GLY A 38 -6.18 2.63 -4.77
CA GLY A 38 -7.41 1.90 -5.07
C GLY A 38 -7.32 0.94 -6.25
N THR A 39 -6.11 0.59 -6.71
CA THR A 39 -5.89 -0.23 -7.91
C THR A 39 -4.78 -1.24 -7.69
N PRO A 40 -4.56 -2.20 -8.62
CA PRO A 40 -3.34 -2.98 -8.66
C PRO A 40 -2.10 -2.06 -8.71
N ILE A 41 -1.01 -2.49 -8.06
CA ILE A 41 0.25 -1.75 -7.96
C ILE A 41 1.14 -2.12 -9.14
N ASP A 42 1.29 -1.19 -10.06
CA ASP A 42 2.24 -1.23 -11.17
C ASP A 42 3.22 -0.04 -11.10
N ASP A 43 4.13 0.08 -12.04
CA ASP A 43 5.12 1.15 -12.08
C ASP A 43 4.49 2.53 -12.18
N THR A 44 3.38 2.67 -12.91
CA THR A 44 2.67 3.94 -13.09
C THR A 44 2.06 4.41 -11.76
N VAL A 45 1.37 3.50 -11.07
CA VAL A 45 0.77 3.75 -9.76
C VAL A 45 1.85 4.07 -8.73
N ALA A 46 2.94 3.30 -8.71
CA ALA A 46 4.05 3.51 -7.79
C ALA A 46 4.69 4.90 -7.98
N ASN A 47 5.03 5.27 -9.22
CA ASN A 47 5.61 6.57 -9.52
C ASN A 47 4.68 7.73 -9.11
N LEU A 48 3.37 7.57 -9.31
CA LEU A 48 2.39 8.57 -8.90
C LEU A 48 2.34 8.72 -7.38
N VAL A 49 2.25 7.62 -6.63
CA VAL A 49 2.20 7.63 -5.16
C VAL A 49 3.50 8.20 -4.58
N VAL A 50 4.65 7.80 -5.11
CA VAL A 50 5.97 8.33 -4.72
C VAL A 50 6.03 9.85 -4.95
N ALA A 51 5.62 10.34 -6.13
CA ALA A 51 5.61 11.77 -6.44
C ALA A 51 4.67 12.55 -5.49
N GLN A 52 3.50 12.00 -5.16
CA GLN A 52 2.57 12.60 -4.21
C GLN A 52 3.16 12.68 -2.80
N MET A 53 3.83 11.65 -2.31
CA MET A 53 4.46 11.66 -0.99
C MET A 53 5.59 12.72 -0.92
N ILE A 54 6.45 12.77 -1.92
CA ILE A 54 7.53 13.76 -1.99
C ILE A 54 6.98 15.20 -2.06
N HIS A 55 5.91 15.40 -2.84
CA HIS A 55 5.24 16.70 -2.92
C HIS A 55 4.68 17.12 -1.55
N LEU A 56 3.95 16.23 -0.88
CA LEU A 56 3.35 16.51 0.42
C LEU A 56 4.40 16.77 1.51
N GLU A 57 5.50 16.03 1.51
CA GLU A 57 6.62 16.31 2.41
C GLU A 57 7.21 17.70 2.17
N SER A 58 7.37 18.10 0.89
CA SER A 58 7.93 19.40 0.54
C SER A 58 7.03 20.58 0.96
N GLU A 59 5.71 20.36 1.04
CA GLU A 59 4.77 21.38 1.51
C GLU A 59 4.78 21.54 3.03
N ASP A 60 4.74 20.44 3.77
CA ASP A 60 4.74 20.46 5.24
C ASP A 60 5.26 19.10 5.78
N PRO A 61 6.52 19.04 6.21
CA PRO A 61 7.13 17.80 6.70
C PRO A 61 6.66 17.39 8.11
N ASP A 62 5.95 18.25 8.82
CA ASP A 62 5.51 17.99 10.19
C ASP A 62 4.07 17.42 10.26
N LYS A 63 3.37 17.38 9.13
CA LYS A 63 2.02 16.83 9.04
C LYS A 63 1.99 15.46 8.41
N ASP A 64 1.18 14.57 8.97
CA ASP A 64 1.00 13.21 8.48
C ASP A 64 0.49 13.16 7.03
N ILE A 65 0.91 12.12 6.31
CA ILE A 65 0.32 11.71 5.04
C ILE A 65 -0.62 10.53 5.33
N GLN A 66 -1.83 10.56 4.74
CA GLN A 66 -2.83 9.50 4.90
C GLN A 66 -2.90 8.67 3.62
N ILE A 67 -2.61 7.37 3.67
CA ILE A 67 -2.81 6.47 2.53
C ILE A 67 -4.02 5.56 2.80
N TYR A 68 -5.07 5.72 1.98
CA TYR A 68 -6.22 4.82 1.97
C TYR A 68 -5.98 3.70 0.97
N ILE A 69 -6.05 2.45 1.42
CA ILE A 69 -5.68 1.27 0.64
C ILE A 69 -6.91 0.42 0.36
N ASN A 70 -7.18 0.21 -0.95
CA ASN A 70 -8.16 -0.75 -1.47
C ASN A 70 -7.53 -1.45 -2.69
N SER A 71 -6.51 -2.27 -2.44
CA SER A 71 -5.65 -2.81 -3.49
C SER A 71 -5.46 -4.33 -3.37
N PRO A 72 -5.50 -5.06 -4.47
CA PRO A 72 -5.15 -6.48 -4.51
C PRO A 72 -3.64 -6.73 -4.44
N GLY A 73 -2.81 -5.69 -4.35
CA GLY A 73 -1.36 -5.80 -4.48
C GLY A 73 -0.89 -5.65 -5.93
N GLY A 74 0.26 -6.22 -6.26
CA GLY A 74 0.81 -6.12 -7.62
C GLY A 74 2.33 -6.34 -7.67
N SER A 75 3.03 -5.59 -8.50
CA SER A 75 4.48 -5.69 -8.69
C SER A 75 5.25 -5.47 -7.39
N VAL A 76 6.15 -6.39 -7.06
CA VAL A 76 6.96 -6.31 -5.84
C VAL A 76 7.88 -5.10 -5.86
N TYR A 77 8.58 -4.84 -6.98
CA TYR A 77 9.50 -3.71 -7.08
C TYR A 77 8.76 -2.36 -7.01
N SER A 78 7.61 -2.26 -7.67
CA SER A 78 6.77 -1.07 -7.62
C SER A 78 6.25 -0.82 -6.19
N GLY A 79 5.85 -1.89 -5.48
CA GLY A 79 5.46 -1.82 -4.07
C GLY A 79 6.61 -1.45 -3.14
N LEU A 80 7.83 -1.98 -3.37
CA LEU A 80 9.02 -1.60 -2.61
C LEU A 80 9.42 -0.14 -2.83
N ALA A 81 9.24 0.41 -4.03
CA ALA A 81 9.47 1.84 -4.27
C ALA A 81 8.54 2.72 -3.41
N ILE A 82 7.26 2.34 -3.29
CA ILE A 82 6.32 3.01 -2.37
C ILE A 82 6.77 2.84 -0.92
N TYR A 83 7.07 1.59 -0.52
CA TYR A 83 7.52 1.26 0.84
C TYR A 83 8.74 2.09 1.26
N ASP A 84 9.79 2.09 0.45
CA ASP A 84 11.00 2.83 0.76
C ASP A 84 10.74 4.33 0.85
N THR A 85 9.86 4.87 0.01
CA THR A 85 9.46 6.28 0.09
C THR A 85 8.67 6.58 1.37
N MET A 86 7.76 5.68 1.80
CA MET A 86 7.06 5.83 3.09
C MET A 86 8.04 5.89 4.27
N GLN A 87 9.15 5.14 4.21
CA GLN A 87 10.18 5.15 5.26
C GLN A 87 11.17 6.31 5.12
N PHE A 88 11.31 6.88 3.93
CA PHE A 88 12.28 7.93 3.61
C PHE A 88 11.77 9.33 3.95
N VAL A 89 10.49 9.63 3.72
CA VAL A 89 9.90 10.94 4.04
C VAL A 89 9.90 11.19 5.54
N ARG A 90 10.03 12.46 5.94
CA ARG A 90 10.12 12.84 7.37
C ARG A 90 8.79 12.82 8.10
N CYS A 91 7.70 13.06 7.36
CA CYS A 91 6.36 13.00 7.95
C CYS A 91 5.92 11.56 8.18
N ASP A 92 5.12 11.32 9.22
CA ASP A 92 4.51 10.03 9.44
C ASP A 92 3.53 9.70 8.30
N VAL A 93 3.60 8.47 7.83
CA VAL A 93 2.65 7.95 6.85
C VAL A 93 1.66 7.04 7.56
N ALA A 94 0.44 7.52 7.73
CA ALA A 94 -0.66 6.73 8.28
C ALA A 94 -1.33 5.91 7.18
N THR A 95 -1.76 4.69 7.50
CA THR A 95 -2.39 3.78 6.53
C THR A 95 -3.76 3.33 7.00
N THR A 96 -4.71 3.25 6.08
CA THR A 96 -6.08 2.79 6.38
C THR A 96 -6.55 1.81 5.30
N CYS A 97 -6.89 0.58 5.69
CA CYS A 97 -7.52 -0.36 4.78
C CYS A 97 -9.02 -0.07 4.65
N VAL A 98 -9.49 0.16 3.41
CA VAL A 98 -10.89 0.34 3.04
C VAL A 98 -11.29 -0.70 1.98
N GLY A 99 -11.90 -1.79 2.41
CA GLY A 99 -12.25 -2.92 1.54
C GLY A 99 -11.18 -4.02 1.56
N ILE A 100 -10.15 -3.95 0.74
CA ILE A 100 -9.10 -4.97 0.68
C ILE A 100 -7.68 -4.39 0.75
N ALA A 101 -6.80 -5.11 1.42
CA ALA A 101 -5.36 -4.92 1.32
C ALA A 101 -4.69 -6.29 1.16
N MET A 102 -4.26 -6.61 -0.04
CA MET A 102 -3.74 -7.93 -0.36
C MET A 102 -2.30 -7.86 -0.90
N SER A 103 -1.49 -8.90 -0.59
CA SER A 103 -0.12 -9.03 -1.11
C SER A 103 0.70 -7.75 -0.81
N MET A 104 1.26 -7.09 -1.83
CA MET A 104 1.96 -5.82 -1.64
C MET A 104 1.09 -4.72 -0.98
N GLY A 105 -0.24 -4.74 -1.19
CA GLY A 105 -1.16 -3.83 -0.50
C GLY A 105 -1.21 -4.07 1.02
N ALA A 106 -1.13 -5.32 1.47
CA ALA A 106 -1.03 -5.67 2.88
C ALA A 106 0.32 -5.28 3.49
N LEU A 107 1.41 -5.42 2.72
CA LEU A 107 2.73 -4.95 3.15
C LEU A 107 2.73 -3.45 3.36
N LEU A 108 2.22 -2.67 2.42
CA LEU A 108 2.14 -1.21 2.54
C LEU A 108 1.23 -0.79 3.70
N LEU A 109 0.12 -1.53 3.96
CA LEU A 109 -0.73 -1.29 5.12
C LEU A 109 0.06 -1.46 6.42
N SER A 110 0.82 -2.55 6.54
CA SER A 110 1.63 -2.83 7.73
C SER A 110 2.81 -1.86 7.91
N ALA A 111 3.24 -1.21 6.83
CA ALA A 111 4.39 -0.31 6.79
C ALA A 111 4.08 1.13 7.22
N GLY A 112 2.84 1.44 7.55
CA GLY A 112 2.45 2.73 8.13
C GLY A 112 3.15 2.98 9.47
N ALA A 113 3.17 4.25 9.89
CA ALA A 113 3.73 4.65 11.18
C ALA A 113 3.03 3.92 12.33
N GLU A 114 3.82 3.48 13.32
CA GLU A 114 3.32 2.73 14.48
C GLU A 114 2.25 3.55 15.22
N GLY A 115 1.12 2.93 15.54
CA GLY A 115 -0.06 3.56 16.13
C GLY A 115 -0.99 4.25 15.12
N LYS A 116 -0.61 4.34 13.83
CA LYS A 116 -1.38 5.02 12.77
C LYS A 116 -1.81 4.09 11.63
N ARG A 117 -1.77 2.77 11.85
CA ARG A 117 -2.22 1.75 10.90
C ARG A 117 -3.62 1.29 11.28
N THR A 118 -4.58 1.45 10.37
CA THR A 118 -5.99 1.18 10.69
C THR A 118 -6.68 0.34 9.62
N ALA A 119 -7.78 -0.32 9.99
CA ALA A 119 -8.66 -0.99 9.05
C ALA A 119 -10.13 -0.71 9.40
N LEU A 120 -10.99 -0.65 8.38
CA LEU A 120 -12.44 -0.63 8.60
C LEU A 120 -12.94 -2.03 8.94
N PRO A 121 -14.06 -2.19 9.69
CA PRO A 121 -14.48 -3.48 10.27
C PRO A 121 -14.71 -4.60 9.27
N ASN A 122 -15.11 -4.28 8.03
CA ASN A 122 -15.37 -5.27 6.99
C ASN A 122 -14.19 -5.43 6.01
N SER A 123 -13.03 -4.85 6.31
CA SER A 123 -11.84 -5.00 5.47
C SER A 123 -11.32 -6.43 5.49
N LYS A 124 -10.74 -6.85 4.36
CA LYS A 124 -10.03 -8.13 4.22
C LYS A 124 -8.58 -7.89 3.89
N ILE A 125 -7.74 -8.56 4.64
CA ILE A 125 -6.29 -8.51 4.47
C ILE A 125 -5.80 -9.89 4.04
N LEU A 126 -4.88 -9.94 3.09
CA LEU A 126 -4.26 -11.17 2.60
C LEU A 126 -2.75 -11.01 2.54
N ILE A 127 -2.05 -11.94 3.17
CA ILE A 127 -0.61 -12.12 2.98
C ILE A 127 -0.33 -13.45 2.28
N HIS A 128 0.65 -13.46 1.40
CA HIS A 128 1.16 -14.66 0.73
C HIS A 128 2.58 -14.42 0.20
N GLN A 129 3.26 -15.50 -0.15
CA GLN A 129 4.62 -15.42 -0.70
C GLN A 129 4.66 -14.80 -2.10
N VAL A 130 5.86 -14.36 -2.50
CA VAL A 130 6.12 -13.89 -3.88
C VAL A 130 5.78 -15.01 -4.86
N SER A 131 5.04 -14.66 -5.90
CA SER A 131 4.77 -15.55 -7.03
C SER A 131 5.34 -14.95 -8.32
N GLY A 132 5.83 -15.81 -9.20
CA GLY A 132 6.34 -15.40 -10.51
C GLY A 132 6.48 -16.61 -11.43
N GLY A 133 6.56 -16.34 -12.73
CA GLY A 133 6.85 -17.35 -13.76
C GLY A 133 7.95 -16.84 -14.66
N PHE A 134 8.89 -17.72 -15.03
CA PHE A 134 10.06 -17.36 -15.81
C PHE A 134 10.20 -18.26 -17.04
N GLN A 135 10.65 -17.67 -18.15
CA GLN A 135 10.98 -18.36 -19.40
C GLN A 135 12.32 -17.83 -19.90
N GLY A 136 13.14 -18.69 -20.45
CA GLY A 136 14.43 -18.32 -21.00
C GLY A 136 15.43 -19.46 -20.98
N GLN A 137 16.70 -19.15 -21.10
CA GLN A 137 17.80 -20.13 -20.98
C GLN A 137 17.93 -20.59 -19.53
N GLY A 138 18.44 -21.82 -19.33
CA GLY A 138 18.55 -22.42 -17.98
C GLY A 138 19.24 -21.51 -16.95
N THR A 139 20.35 -20.88 -17.35
CA THR A 139 21.08 -19.94 -16.48
C THR A 139 20.25 -18.71 -16.11
N ASP A 140 19.47 -18.17 -17.05
CA ASP A 140 18.61 -16.99 -16.79
C ASP A 140 17.49 -17.36 -15.81
N ILE A 141 16.91 -18.56 -15.97
CA ILE A 141 15.88 -19.08 -15.04
C ILE A 141 16.47 -19.24 -13.62
N GLU A 142 17.71 -19.75 -13.49
CA GLU A 142 18.38 -19.88 -12.19
C GLU A 142 18.60 -18.52 -11.52
N ILE A 143 19.06 -17.52 -12.27
CA ILE A 143 19.27 -16.16 -11.77
C ILE A 143 17.94 -15.55 -11.27
N GLN A 144 16.87 -15.68 -12.05
CA GLN A 144 15.55 -15.16 -11.69
C GLN A 144 14.93 -15.89 -10.49
N ALA A 145 15.13 -17.23 -10.40
CA ALA A 145 14.68 -18.00 -9.24
C ALA A 145 15.40 -17.55 -7.96
N ARG A 146 16.69 -17.33 -8.03
CA ARG A 146 17.50 -16.83 -6.90
C ARG A 146 17.02 -15.44 -6.45
N GLU A 147 16.76 -14.55 -7.39
CA GLU A 147 16.23 -13.22 -7.09
C GLU A 147 14.84 -13.28 -6.43
N THR A 148 13.97 -14.17 -6.91
CA THR A 148 12.65 -14.39 -6.27
C THR A 148 12.77 -14.86 -4.83
N ILE A 149 13.72 -15.76 -4.53
CA ILE A 149 14.00 -16.23 -3.17
C ILE A 149 14.51 -15.08 -2.30
N ASN A 150 15.38 -14.23 -2.82
CA ASN A 150 15.88 -13.05 -2.12
C ASN A 150 14.74 -12.06 -1.80
N LEU A 151 13.88 -11.78 -2.77
CA LEU A 151 12.72 -10.92 -2.59
C LEU A 151 11.76 -11.50 -1.55
N LYS A 152 11.46 -12.80 -1.61
CA LYS A 152 10.63 -13.48 -0.60
C LYS A 152 11.16 -13.20 0.81
N ARG A 153 12.44 -13.48 1.05
CA ARG A 153 13.08 -13.24 2.34
C ARG A 153 13.02 -11.77 2.76
N ARG A 154 13.27 -10.85 1.82
CA ARG A 154 13.21 -9.41 2.11
C ARG A 154 11.82 -8.97 2.55
N LEU A 155 10.76 -9.44 1.89
CA LEU A 155 9.39 -9.12 2.27
C LEU A 155 9.01 -9.73 3.64
N GLU A 156 9.44 -10.96 3.92
CA GLU A 156 9.26 -11.59 5.23
C GLU A 156 9.92 -10.79 6.36
N GLU A 157 11.14 -10.28 6.13
CA GLU A 157 11.86 -9.41 7.07
C GLU A 157 11.12 -8.09 7.30
N ILE A 158 10.57 -7.48 6.24
CA ILE A 158 9.78 -6.25 6.34
C ILE A 158 8.50 -6.49 7.17
N TYR A 159 7.75 -7.56 6.87
CA TYR A 159 6.58 -7.91 7.68
C TYR A 159 6.94 -8.15 9.15
N ALA A 160 8.00 -8.92 9.42
CA ALA A 160 8.44 -9.20 10.78
C ALA A 160 8.81 -7.92 11.54
N PHE A 161 9.47 -6.98 10.86
CA PHE A 161 9.82 -5.68 11.45
C PHE A 161 8.58 -4.88 11.87
N HIS A 162 7.58 -4.78 11.00
CA HIS A 162 6.39 -3.96 11.25
C HIS A 162 5.35 -4.65 12.14
N THR A 163 5.17 -5.96 12.02
CA THR A 163 4.16 -6.71 12.79
C THR A 163 4.67 -7.22 14.13
N LYS A 164 5.99 -7.16 14.36
CA LYS A 164 6.67 -7.75 15.53
C LYS A 164 6.51 -9.29 15.63
N GLN A 165 6.05 -9.94 14.57
CA GLN A 165 5.99 -11.41 14.48
C GLN A 165 7.36 -11.99 14.15
N PRO A 166 7.68 -13.20 14.61
CA PRO A 166 8.89 -13.92 14.19
C PRO A 166 8.90 -14.17 12.68
N VAL A 167 10.07 -14.03 12.04
CA VAL A 167 10.22 -14.26 10.58
C VAL A 167 9.74 -15.67 10.18
N ASP A 168 10.05 -16.70 10.97
CA ASP A 168 9.63 -18.08 10.70
C ASP A 168 8.10 -18.22 10.69
N LYS A 169 7.39 -17.48 11.55
CA LYS A 169 5.94 -17.44 11.55
C LYS A 169 5.39 -16.78 10.29
N ILE A 170 5.94 -15.62 9.92
CA ILE A 170 5.60 -14.92 8.68
C ILE A 170 5.81 -15.84 7.47
N SER A 171 6.98 -16.48 7.37
CA SER A 171 7.31 -17.39 6.27
C SER A 171 6.31 -18.54 6.16
N LYS A 172 5.94 -19.16 7.30
CA LYS A 172 4.97 -20.24 7.35
C LYS A 172 3.55 -19.79 6.94
N ASP A 173 3.11 -18.63 7.47
CA ASP A 173 1.76 -18.12 7.22
C ASP A 173 1.62 -17.64 5.76
N GLN A 174 2.70 -17.15 5.15
CA GLN A 174 2.72 -16.72 3.74
C GLN A 174 2.92 -17.84 2.73
N GLU A 175 3.13 -19.08 3.16
CA GLU A 175 3.36 -20.21 2.21
C GLU A 175 2.16 -20.42 1.28
N ARG A 176 0.96 -20.12 1.75
CA ARG A 176 -0.29 -20.07 0.99
C ARG A 176 -1.08 -18.81 1.34
N ASP A 177 -2.15 -18.56 0.61
CA ASP A 177 -3.03 -17.43 0.87
C ASP A 177 -3.54 -17.48 2.31
N PHE A 178 -3.15 -16.47 3.09
CA PHE A 178 -3.54 -16.30 4.48
C PHE A 178 -4.43 -15.08 4.63
N TYR A 179 -5.74 -15.31 4.66
CA TYR A 179 -6.76 -14.29 4.79
C TYR A 179 -7.01 -13.91 6.24
N MET A 180 -7.15 -12.62 6.50
CA MET A 180 -7.49 -12.08 7.82
C MET A 180 -8.68 -11.11 7.71
N THR A 181 -9.55 -11.15 8.70
CA THR A 181 -10.48 -10.05 9.00
C THR A 181 -9.70 -8.86 9.55
N ALA A 182 -10.36 -7.70 9.71
CA ALA A 182 -9.74 -6.53 10.32
C ALA A 182 -9.26 -6.83 11.75
N ASP A 183 -10.06 -7.54 12.55
CA ASP A 183 -9.71 -7.90 13.93
C ASP A 183 -8.53 -8.90 13.98
N GLU A 184 -8.51 -9.92 13.12
CA GLU A 184 -7.38 -10.84 13.01
C GLU A 184 -6.11 -10.13 12.54
N ALA A 185 -6.21 -9.14 11.66
CA ALA A 185 -5.07 -8.32 11.21
C ALA A 185 -4.54 -7.41 12.33
N HIS A 186 -5.43 -6.95 13.23
CA HIS A 186 -5.04 -6.24 14.43
C HIS A 186 -4.30 -7.16 15.41
N GLU A 187 -4.82 -8.34 15.71
CA GLU A 187 -4.17 -9.34 16.56
C GLU A 187 -2.83 -9.80 15.98
N TYR A 188 -2.71 -9.86 14.65
CA TYR A 188 -1.48 -10.21 13.95
C TYR A 188 -0.42 -9.10 13.98
N GLY A 189 -0.84 -7.85 14.17
CA GLY A 189 0.02 -6.66 14.20
C GLY A 189 0.19 -5.97 12.86
N ILE A 190 -0.62 -6.29 11.85
CA ILE A 190 -0.63 -5.59 10.55
C ILE A 190 -1.24 -4.20 10.71
N VAL A 191 -2.28 -4.06 11.53
CA VAL A 191 -2.88 -2.78 11.88
C VAL A 191 -2.87 -2.57 13.40
N ASP A 192 -2.94 -1.32 13.82
CA ASP A 192 -2.93 -0.95 15.24
C ASP A 192 -4.36 -0.84 15.80
N GLN A 193 -5.35 -0.57 14.92
CA GLN A 193 -6.73 -0.37 15.35
C GLN A 193 -7.73 -0.75 14.25
N VAL A 194 -8.90 -1.24 14.66
CA VAL A 194 -10.09 -1.36 13.82
C VAL A 194 -11.03 -0.21 14.15
N ILE A 195 -11.35 0.64 13.17
CA ILE A 195 -12.14 1.85 13.38
C ILE A 195 -13.49 1.75 12.64
N ALA A 196 -14.60 1.87 13.38
CA ALA A 196 -15.94 1.87 12.81
C ALA A 196 -16.45 3.28 12.48
N HIS A 197 -15.92 4.30 13.13
CA HIS A 197 -16.33 5.70 12.98
C HIS A 197 -15.09 6.61 13.03
N ARG A 198 -15.17 7.73 12.28
CA ARG A 198 -14.14 8.76 12.22
C ARG A 198 -14.34 9.80 13.30
#